data_a6802983bba07eab16be83e01bf9194e
#
_entry.id   a6802983bba07eab16be83e01bf9194e
#
_cell.length_a   1.000
_cell.length_b   1.000
_cell.length_c   1.000
_cell.angle_alpha   90.00
_cell.angle_beta   90.00
_cell.angle_gamma   90.00
#
_symmetry.space_group_name_H-M   'P 1'
#
loop_
_entity.id
_entity.type
_entity.pdbx_description
1 polymer ?
#
loop_
_entity_poly.entity_id
_entity_poly.type
_entity_poly.pdbx_seq_one_letter_code
_entity_poly.pdbx_strand_id
1 'polypeptide(L)'
;MKHADTLFNVPILNFSIENFKLKQKQIEKVLKKYPEGRSNGPFSTNRGKIDVTFCKTFSDIFQKEFESIAENLESNVILKEAWSTSYGKGDYHIPHNHGSRGYSGILYLRYDKHHPPTMYLQPWNDAYDIGRFQ
;
A
#
# COMPACT_ATOMS: atom_id res chain seq x y z
N MET A 1 10.76 -13.48 8.68
CA MET A 1 10.09 -13.40 9.98
C MET A 1 8.81 -12.64 9.76
N LYS A 2 7.69 -13.20 10.16
CA LYS A 2 6.39 -12.55 10.07
C LYS A 2 6.17 -11.78 11.37
N HIS A 3 5.89 -10.51 11.26
CA HIS A 3 5.62 -9.67 12.40
C HIS A 3 4.23 -9.07 12.25
N ALA A 4 3.40 -9.24 13.24
CA ALA A 4 2.09 -8.61 13.32
C ALA A 4 2.11 -7.60 14.47
N ASP A 5 1.92 -6.35 14.13
CA ASP A 5 1.77 -5.28 15.10
C ASP A 5 0.28 -4.93 15.22
N THR A 6 -0.14 -4.60 16.43
CA THR A 6 -1.50 -4.11 16.68
C THR A 6 -1.46 -2.63 16.93
N LEU A 7 -2.11 -1.86 16.07
CA LEU A 7 -2.28 -0.42 16.20
C LEU A 7 -3.77 -0.11 16.31
N PHE A 8 -4.19 0.55 17.39
CA PHE A 8 -5.60 0.84 17.66
C PHE A 8 -6.51 -0.39 17.60
N ASN A 9 -6.05 -1.52 18.10
CA ASN A 9 -6.72 -2.83 18.00
C ASN A 9 -6.93 -3.32 16.56
N VAL A 10 -6.23 -2.75 15.59
CA VAL A 10 -6.21 -3.23 14.20
C VAL A 10 -4.84 -3.85 13.92
N PRO A 11 -4.78 -5.09 13.48
CA PRO A 11 -3.50 -5.74 13.16
C PRO A 11 -2.86 -5.11 11.92
N ILE A 12 -1.56 -4.87 11.99
CA ILE A 12 -0.74 -4.47 10.86
C ILE A 12 0.22 -5.61 10.55
N LEU A 13 0.12 -6.17 9.36
CA LEU A 13 0.99 -7.23 8.89
C LEU A 13 2.17 -6.64 8.11
N ASN A 14 3.38 -6.89 8.58
CA ASN A 14 4.61 -6.46 7.91
C ASN A 14 5.32 -7.66 7.30
N PHE A 15 5.70 -7.57 6.05
CA PHE A 15 6.35 -8.64 5.31
C PHE A 15 7.67 -8.17 4.71
N SER A 16 8.69 -9.03 4.82
CA SER A 16 9.89 -8.92 4.02
C SER A 16 9.69 -9.68 2.71
N ILE A 17 10.03 -9.05 1.60
CA ILE A 17 9.85 -9.64 0.28
C ILE A 17 11.12 -10.40 -0.11
N GLU A 18 10.96 -11.69 -0.39
CA GLU A 18 12.07 -12.49 -0.92
C GLU A 18 12.46 -12.02 -2.32
N ASN A 19 13.78 -11.99 -2.58
CA ASN A 19 14.31 -11.58 -3.87
C ASN A 19 13.78 -10.21 -4.35
N PHE A 20 13.61 -9.27 -3.42
CA PHE A 20 12.99 -7.97 -3.69
C PHE A 20 13.54 -7.28 -4.94
N LYS A 21 14.86 -7.24 -5.12
CA LYS A 21 15.49 -6.60 -6.29
C LYS A 21 15.03 -7.17 -7.64
N LEU A 22 14.80 -8.49 -7.69
CA LEU A 22 14.30 -9.13 -8.90
C LEU A 22 12.83 -8.76 -9.13
N LYS A 23 12.00 -8.91 -8.11
CA LYS A 23 10.57 -8.57 -8.17
C LYS A 23 10.34 -7.09 -8.44
N GLN A 24 11.16 -6.21 -7.85
CA GLN A 24 11.15 -4.78 -8.14
C GLN A 24 11.35 -4.51 -9.64
N LYS A 25 12.36 -5.12 -10.26
CA LYS A 25 12.60 -4.97 -11.71
C LYS A 25 11.44 -5.48 -12.55
N GLN A 26 10.85 -6.61 -12.15
CA GLN A 26 9.70 -7.18 -12.85
C GLN A 26 8.49 -6.24 -12.80
N ILE A 27 8.13 -5.76 -11.60
CA ILE A 27 6.97 -4.88 -11.45
C ILE A 27 7.20 -3.51 -12.09
N GLU A 28 8.40 -2.93 -11.99
CA GLU A 28 8.73 -1.68 -12.66
C GLU A 28 8.63 -1.79 -14.20
N LYS A 29 8.98 -2.94 -14.77
CA LYS A 29 8.77 -3.21 -16.21
C LYS A 29 7.29 -3.25 -16.58
N VAL A 30 6.46 -3.81 -15.72
CA VAL A 30 4.99 -3.84 -15.91
C VAL A 30 4.43 -2.44 -15.79
N LEU A 31 4.81 -1.70 -14.73
CA LEU A 31 4.33 -0.35 -14.47
C LEU A 31 4.61 0.65 -15.61
N LYS A 32 5.71 0.46 -16.36
CA LYS A 32 6.00 1.30 -17.55
C LYS A 32 4.90 1.26 -18.62
N LYS A 33 4.04 0.25 -18.62
CA LYS A 33 2.93 0.13 -19.56
C LYS A 33 1.66 0.85 -19.08
N TYR A 34 1.65 1.28 -17.82
CA TYR A 34 0.52 1.96 -17.20
C TYR A 34 0.92 3.38 -16.86
N PRO A 35 0.01 4.35 -17.05
CA PRO A 35 0.31 5.72 -16.68
C PRO A 35 0.56 5.80 -15.18
N GLU A 36 1.67 6.41 -14.79
CA GLU A 36 1.95 6.70 -13.40
C GLU A 36 0.91 7.67 -12.86
N GLY A 37 0.30 7.31 -11.74
CA GLY A 37 -0.37 8.28 -10.91
C GLY A 37 0.67 9.20 -10.28
N ARG A 38 0.72 10.46 -10.69
CA ARG A 38 1.48 11.49 -9.97
C ARG A 38 0.56 12.16 -8.98
N SER A 39 1.04 12.29 -7.76
CA SER A 39 0.47 13.26 -6.84
C SER A 39 0.82 14.66 -7.35
N ASN A 40 -0.16 15.37 -7.90
CA ASN A 40 -0.02 16.78 -8.24
C ASN A 40 -0.55 17.63 -7.08
N GLY A 41 0.08 17.50 -5.90
CA GLY A 41 -0.35 18.18 -4.69
C GLY A 41 -1.21 17.29 -3.75
N PRO A 42 -1.74 17.85 -2.66
CA PRO A 42 -2.29 17.08 -1.53
C PRO A 42 -3.53 16.24 -1.85
N PHE A 43 -4.08 16.32 -3.05
CA PHE A 43 -5.37 15.74 -3.39
C PHE A 43 -5.36 14.75 -4.56
N SER A 44 -4.25 14.50 -5.22
CA SER A 44 -4.28 13.66 -6.40
C SER A 44 -3.70 12.28 -6.17
N THR A 45 -4.54 11.32 -5.95
CA THR A 45 -4.31 9.96 -6.40
C THR A 45 -4.78 9.86 -7.84
N ASN A 46 -3.90 10.03 -8.79
CA ASN A 46 -4.18 9.53 -10.12
C ASN A 46 -4.17 8.00 -10.03
N ARG A 47 -5.31 7.43 -9.80
CA ARG A 47 -5.53 6.00 -10.02
C ARG A 47 -5.39 5.79 -11.52
N GLY A 48 -4.21 5.41 -11.98
CA GLY A 48 -4.06 4.89 -13.33
C GLY A 48 -5.11 3.82 -13.55
N LYS A 49 -5.67 3.72 -14.75
CA LYS A 49 -6.64 2.68 -15.07
C LYS A 49 -6.04 1.33 -14.71
N ILE A 50 -6.56 0.76 -13.65
CA ILE A 50 -6.20 -0.58 -13.18
C ILE A 50 -7.02 -1.52 -14.01
N ASP A 51 -6.34 -2.37 -14.76
CA ASP A 51 -7.02 -3.48 -15.40
C ASP A 51 -6.79 -4.77 -14.60
N VAL A 52 -7.62 -5.74 -14.89
CA VAL A 52 -7.55 -7.09 -14.29
C VAL A 52 -6.21 -7.75 -14.59
N THR A 53 -5.61 -7.45 -15.74
CA THR A 53 -4.32 -7.98 -16.20
C THR A 53 -3.19 -7.52 -15.29
N PHE A 54 -3.20 -6.25 -14.86
CA PHE A 54 -2.22 -5.75 -13.91
C PHE A 54 -2.33 -6.47 -12.56
N CYS A 55 -3.55 -6.57 -12.02
CA CYS A 55 -3.78 -7.26 -10.74
C CYS A 55 -3.31 -8.72 -10.79
N LYS A 56 -3.60 -9.41 -11.89
CA LYS A 56 -3.13 -10.78 -12.08
C LYS A 56 -1.60 -10.84 -12.13
N THR A 57 -0.97 -10.02 -12.96
CA THR A 57 0.50 -10.00 -13.09
C THR A 57 1.17 -9.64 -11.77
N PHE A 58 0.61 -8.70 -11.02
CA PHE A 58 1.09 -8.34 -9.69
C PHE A 58 0.99 -9.52 -8.73
N SER A 59 -0.16 -10.21 -8.70
CA SER A 59 -0.36 -11.40 -7.86
C SER A 59 0.60 -12.53 -8.23
N ASP A 60 0.86 -12.74 -9.52
CA ASP A 60 1.81 -13.76 -9.99
C ASP A 60 3.26 -13.45 -9.53
N ILE A 61 3.69 -12.18 -9.60
CA ILE A 61 5.02 -11.75 -9.15
C ILE A 61 5.19 -11.91 -7.62
N PHE A 62 4.14 -11.62 -6.86
CA PHE A 62 4.14 -11.63 -5.40
C PHE A 62 3.35 -12.80 -4.81
N GLN A 63 3.25 -13.92 -5.53
CA GLN A 63 2.44 -15.07 -5.14
C GLN A 63 2.76 -15.54 -3.72
N LYS A 64 4.04 -15.72 -3.39
CA LYS A 64 4.46 -16.19 -2.05
C LYS A 64 4.04 -15.23 -0.93
N GLU A 65 4.08 -13.94 -1.19
CA GLU A 65 3.65 -12.93 -0.24
C GLU A 65 2.13 -12.98 -0.05
N PHE A 66 1.36 -13.16 -1.12
CA PHE A 66 -0.09 -13.35 -1.02
C PHE A 66 -0.48 -14.64 -0.30
N GLU A 67 0.20 -15.74 -0.57
CA GLU A 67 0.04 -17.01 0.17
C GLU A 67 0.30 -16.79 1.66
N SER A 68 1.39 -16.08 1.99
CA SER A 68 1.73 -15.75 3.37
C SER A 68 0.70 -14.82 4.04
N ILE A 69 0.11 -13.88 3.31
CA ILE A 69 -0.98 -13.04 3.81
C ILE A 69 -2.22 -13.89 4.09
N ALA A 70 -2.59 -14.76 3.15
CA ALA A 70 -3.74 -15.65 3.28
C ALA A 70 -3.62 -16.58 4.50
N GLU A 71 -2.43 -17.15 4.73
CA GLU A 71 -2.13 -17.95 5.93
C GLU A 71 -2.31 -17.15 7.23
N ASN A 72 -1.80 -15.91 7.29
CA ASN A 72 -1.92 -15.08 8.50
C ASN A 72 -3.34 -14.61 8.77
N LEU A 73 -4.13 -14.41 7.73
CA LEU A 73 -5.52 -13.99 7.83
C LEU A 73 -6.49 -15.18 7.93
N GLU A 74 -5.98 -16.40 7.83
CA GLU A 74 -6.78 -17.65 7.81
C GLU A 74 -7.92 -17.57 6.78
N SER A 75 -7.65 -16.92 5.64
CA SER A 75 -8.65 -16.59 4.63
C SER A 75 -8.05 -16.53 3.23
N ASN A 76 -8.85 -16.80 2.23
CA ASN A 76 -8.47 -16.57 0.84
C ASN A 76 -8.35 -15.08 0.56
N VAL A 77 -7.23 -14.69 -0.05
CA VAL A 77 -6.94 -13.30 -0.41
C VAL A 77 -6.93 -13.14 -1.92
N ILE A 78 -7.69 -12.19 -2.42
CA ILE A 78 -7.75 -11.84 -3.84
C ILE A 78 -7.43 -10.35 -3.99
N LEU A 79 -6.45 -10.04 -4.84
CA LEU A 79 -6.15 -8.67 -5.20
C LEU A 79 -7.26 -8.11 -6.10
N LYS A 80 -8.03 -7.18 -5.57
CA LYS A 80 -9.14 -6.53 -6.29
C LYS A 80 -8.67 -5.33 -7.11
N GLU A 81 -7.81 -4.54 -6.52
CA GLU A 81 -7.29 -3.31 -7.10
C GLU A 81 -5.83 -3.14 -6.73
N ALA A 82 -5.05 -2.58 -7.63
CA ALA A 82 -3.69 -2.14 -7.37
C ALA A 82 -3.40 -0.91 -8.21
N TRP A 83 -2.63 0.01 -7.70
CA TRP A 83 -2.17 1.20 -8.43
C TRP A 83 -0.76 1.56 -7.97
N SER A 84 -0.07 2.37 -8.73
CA SER A 84 1.21 2.94 -8.33
C SER A 84 1.10 4.45 -8.17
N THR A 85 1.83 4.97 -7.21
CA THR A 85 1.93 6.41 -6.98
C THR A 85 3.39 6.78 -6.82
N SER A 86 3.80 7.85 -7.49
CA SER A 86 5.11 8.47 -7.32
C SER A 86 4.95 9.76 -6.52
N TYR A 87 5.81 9.94 -5.53
CA TYR A 87 5.87 11.14 -4.71
C TYR A 87 7.18 11.87 -4.98
N GLY A 88 7.11 13.16 -5.27
CA GLY A 88 8.25 14.06 -5.32
C GLY A 88 8.51 14.71 -3.97
N LYS A 89 9.48 15.62 -3.93
CA LYS A 89 9.79 16.37 -2.71
C LYS A 89 8.61 17.24 -2.28
N GLY A 90 8.11 17.02 -1.07
CA GLY A 90 6.98 17.75 -0.50
C GLY A 90 5.60 17.22 -0.86
N ASP A 91 5.53 16.18 -1.70
CA ASP A 91 4.26 15.52 -1.98
C ASP A 91 3.80 14.69 -0.78
N TYR A 92 2.51 14.66 -0.55
CA TYR A 92 1.91 13.83 0.48
C TYR A 92 0.49 13.44 0.08
N HIS A 93 -0.02 12.43 0.74
CA HIS A 93 -1.41 12.03 0.61
C HIS A 93 -2.16 12.39 1.90
N ILE A 94 -3.31 13.02 1.75
CA ILE A 94 -4.13 13.34 2.91
C ILE A 94 -4.64 12.05 3.59
N PRO A 95 -4.90 12.08 4.90
CA PRO A 95 -5.55 10.99 5.59
C PRO A 95 -6.86 10.60 4.90
N HIS A 96 -7.03 9.32 4.66
CA HIS A 96 -8.22 8.78 4.01
C HIS A 96 -8.42 7.32 4.46
N ASN A 97 -9.56 6.76 4.16
CA ASN A 97 -9.84 5.35 4.36
C ASN A 97 -10.15 4.65 3.03
N HIS A 98 -10.02 3.35 3.03
CA HIS A 98 -10.31 2.50 1.86
C HIS A 98 -11.68 1.81 1.96
N GLY A 99 -12.56 2.30 2.81
CA GLY A 99 -13.89 1.73 3.03
C GLY A 99 -13.89 0.67 4.14
N SER A 100 -15.03 -0.01 4.28
CA SER A 100 -15.30 -0.90 5.41
C SER A 100 -15.04 -2.38 5.13
N ARG A 101 -14.55 -2.74 3.95
CA ARG A 101 -14.38 -4.13 3.55
C ARG A 101 -13.00 -4.38 2.95
N GLY A 102 -12.40 -5.51 3.33
CA GLY A 102 -11.13 -5.98 2.81
C GLY A 102 -9.91 -5.38 3.53
N TYR A 103 -8.77 -5.55 2.92
CA TYR A 103 -7.47 -5.13 3.42
C TYR A 103 -6.81 -4.19 2.42
N SER A 104 -6.07 -3.22 2.90
CA SER A 104 -5.20 -2.37 2.09
C SER A 104 -3.75 -2.69 2.39
N GLY A 105 -2.95 -2.78 1.34
CA GLY A 105 -1.52 -3.01 1.46
C GLY A 105 -0.72 -1.91 0.76
N ILE A 106 0.48 -1.66 1.25
CA ILE A 106 1.43 -0.74 0.66
C ILE A 106 2.71 -1.50 0.36
N LEU A 107 3.16 -1.43 -0.88
CA LEU A 107 4.44 -1.93 -1.33
C LEU A 107 5.35 -0.76 -1.68
N TYR A 108 6.42 -0.58 -0.92
CA TYR A 108 7.43 0.42 -1.22
C TYR A 108 8.41 -0.14 -2.26
N LEU A 109 8.27 0.28 -3.51
CA LEU A 109 9.20 -0.09 -4.58
C LEU A 109 10.50 0.70 -4.48
N ARG A 110 10.41 1.98 -4.14
CA ARG A 110 11.56 2.86 -3.91
C ARG A 110 11.27 3.68 -2.67
N TYR A 111 12.18 3.62 -1.74
CA TYR A 111 12.07 4.35 -0.48
C TYR A 111 13.47 4.72 0.00
N ASP A 112 13.63 5.94 0.44
CA ASP A 112 14.85 6.41 1.08
C ASP A 112 14.55 7.20 2.35
N LYS A 113 15.61 7.62 3.06
CA LYS A 113 15.49 8.32 4.34
C LYS A 113 14.80 9.69 4.27
N HIS A 114 14.54 10.21 3.09
CA HIS A 114 13.88 11.51 2.89
C HIS A 114 12.38 11.36 2.62
N HIS A 115 11.90 10.14 2.41
CA HIS A 115 10.48 9.88 2.25
C HIS A 115 9.77 9.95 3.60
N PRO A 116 8.61 10.61 3.68
CA PRO A 116 7.80 10.58 4.89
C PRO A 116 7.30 9.15 5.14
N PRO A 117 7.23 8.72 6.40
CA PRO A 117 6.66 7.42 6.73
C PRO A 117 5.16 7.40 6.44
N THR A 118 4.62 6.20 6.20
CA THR A 118 3.18 6.02 6.26
C THR A 118 2.71 6.20 7.68
N MET A 119 1.72 7.06 7.86
CA MET A 119 1.11 7.34 9.16
C MET A 119 -0.27 6.70 9.24
N TYR A 120 -0.57 6.08 10.38
CA TYR A 120 -1.87 5.52 10.67
C TYR A 120 -2.58 6.40 11.69
N LEU A 121 -3.78 6.82 11.37
CA LEU A 121 -4.62 7.60 12.28
C LEU A 121 -5.66 6.68 12.92
N GLN A 122 -5.92 6.89 14.19
CA GLN A 122 -6.95 6.17 14.92
C GLN A 122 -8.32 6.48 14.30
N PRO A 123 -9.06 5.47 13.81
CA PRO A 123 -10.26 5.72 13.00
C PRO A 123 -11.47 6.22 13.80
N TRP A 124 -11.43 6.13 15.12
CA TRP A 124 -12.51 6.55 16.02
C TRP A 124 -12.18 7.81 16.85
N ASN A 125 -11.09 8.49 16.55
CA ASN A 125 -10.88 9.82 17.09
C ASN A 125 -11.82 10.77 16.38
N ASP A 126 -12.79 11.30 17.11
CA ASP A 126 -13.58 12.42 16.64
C ASP A 126 -12.66 13.61 16.32
N ALA A 127 -13.03 14.39 15.33
CA ALA A 127 -12.27 15.58 14.91
C ALA A 127 -12.00 16.57 16.06
N TYR A 128 -12.76 16.48 17.13
CA TYR A 128 -12.60 17.26 18.37
C TYR A 128 -11.39 16.82 19.20
N ASP A 129 -10.94 15.58 19.10
CA ASP A 129 -9.77 15.11 19.86
C ASP A 129 -8.44 15.45 19.19
N ILE A 130 -8.44 15.72 17.89
CA ILE A 130 -7.24 16.16 17.17
C ILE A 130 -6.72 17.52 17.72
N GLY A 131 -7.59 18.36 18.23
CA GLY A 131 -7.22 19.64 18.85
C GLY A 131 -6.63 19.58 20.26
N ARG A 132 -6.65 18.39 20.90
CA ARG A 132 -6.14 18.22 22.27
C ARG A 132 -4.69 17.78 22.37
N PHE A 133 -4.07 17.46 21.25
CA PHE A 133 -2.67 17.04 21.17
C PHE A 133 -1.71 18.13 20.67
N GLN A 134 -2.09 19.40 20.86
CA GLN A 134 -1.18 20.54 20.66
C GLN A 134 -0.49 20.92 21.96
#